data_a33f47b3c4e2bdb6ac4d692145522ccc
#
_entry.id   a33f47b3c4e2bdb6ac4d692145522ccc
#
_cell.length_a   1.000
_cell.length_b   1.000
_cell.length_c   1.000
_cell.angle_alpha   90.00
_cell.angle_beta   90.00
_cell.angle_gamma   90.00
#
_symmetry.space_group_name_H-M   'P 1'
#
loop_
_entity.id
_entity.type
_entity.pdbx_description
1 polymer ?
#
loop_
_entity_poly.entity_id
_entity_poly.type
_entity_poly.pdbx_seq_one_letter_code
_entity_poly.pdbx_strand_id
1 'polypeptide(L)'
;MALEGPGFFVIDTPQGEALSRRGDFRLDSEGRLVNHDGLPVLGRAGGIVLEGTPQISADGTLRVAGETVAQLRVAQVAPDSQLVSLGNDLYRAPQLPEGDDAARVRQGFLETSNVDSVQEMVRLIETMRHFEAVQRFVTGYDSMVGKAISELGKV
;
A
#
# COMPACT_ATOMS: atom_id res chain seq x y z
N MET A 1 -8.48 5.85 9.90
CA MET A 1 -8.02 5.09 11.09
C MET A 1 -6.67 4.45 10.81
N ALA A 2 -5.88 4.10 11.83
CA ALA A 2 -4.59 3.45 11.67
C ALA A 2 -4.53 2.16 12.48
N LEU A 3 -3.70 1.20 12.06
CA LEU A 3 -3.39 0.01 12.83
C LEU A 3 -2.08 0.22 13.60
N GLU A 4 -2.10 -0.09 14.88
CA GLU A 4 -0.91 -0.15 15.72
C GLU A 4 -0.54 -1.62 15.94
N GLY A 5 0.65 -2.00 15.48
CA GLY A 5 1.12 -3.38 15.46
C GLY A 5 1.01 -4.06 14.07
N PRO A 6 1.38 -5.33 13.96
CA PRO A 6 1.28 -6.08 12.71
C PRO A 6 -0.19 -6.39 12.39
N GLY A 7 -0.58 -6.28 11.12
CA GLY A 7 -1.93 -6.61 10.66
C GLY A 7 -2.37 -5.79 9.46
N PHE A 8 -3.47 -6.20 8.85
CA PHE A 8 -4.06 -5.56 7.68
C PHE A 8 -5.58 -5.57 7.82
N PHE A 9 -6.22 -4.52 7.33
CA PHE A 9 -7.67 -4.53 7.12
C PHE A 9 -8.01 -5.45 5.95
N VAL A 10 -9.14 -6.11 6.02
CA VAL A 10 -9.64 -6.98 4.96
C VAL A 10 -10.66 -6.22 4.12
N ILE A 11 -10.43 -6.18 2.83
CA ILE A 11 -11.23 -5.46 1.83
C ILE A 11 -11.84 -6.48 0.89
N ASP A 12 -13.13 -6.35 0.61
CA ASP A 12 -13.82 -7.16 -0.39
C ASP A 12 -13.59 -6.59 -1.79
N THR A 13 -13.04 -7.41 -2.69
CA THR A 13 -12.78 -7.01 -4.07
C THR A 13 -13.47 -7.97 -5.04
N PRO A 14 -13.75 -7.56 -6.29
CA PRO A 14 -14.32 -8.45 -7.30
C PRO A 14 -13.51 -9.72 -7.57
N GLN A 15 -12.22 -9.72 -7.21
CA GLN A 15 -11.31 -10.86 -7.36
C GLN A 15 -11.11 -11.65 -6.06
N GLY A 16 -11.91 -11.37 -5.02
CA GLY A 16 -11.83 -11.98 -3.69
C GLY A 16 -11.25 -11.02 -2.64
N GLU A 17 -11.04 -11.53 -1.43
CA GLU A 17 -10.55 -10.73 -0.31
C GLU A 17 -9.12 -10.24 -0.55
N ALA A 18 -8.88 -8.97 -0.28
CA ALA A 18 -7.58 -8.34 -0.32
C ALA A 18 -7.23 -7.70 1.04
N LEU A 19 -5.98 -7.46 1.26
CA LEU A 19 -5.42 -6.86 2.47
C LEU A 19 -5.01 -5.43 2.21
N SER A 20 -5.30 -4.51 3.13
CA SER A 20 -4.81 -3.13 3.07
C SER A 20 -4.33 -2.66 4.43
N ARG A 21 -3.23 -1.90 4.43
CA ARG A 21 -2.77 -1.19 5.62
C ARG A 21 -3.43 0.19 5.75
N ARG A 22 -3.95 0.69 4.65
CA ARG A 22 -4.56 1.99 4.56
C ARG A 22 -5.94 2.01 5.21
N GLY A 23 -6.18 2.99 6.08
CA GLY A 23 -7.39 3.09 6.89
C GLY A 23 -8.15 4.41 6.69
N ASP A 24 -8.11 5.01 5.49
CA ASP A 24 -8.89 6.18 5.10
C ASP A 24 -10.30 5.78 4.61
N PHE A 25 -11.02 5.11 5.49
CA PHE A 25 -12.35 4.60 5.20
C PHE A 25 -13.41 5.69 5.29
N ARG A 26 -14.48 5.52 4.51
CA ARG A 26 -15.65 6.39 4.48
C ARG A 26 -16.94 5.56 4.45
N LEU A 27 -18.06 6.17 4.76
CA LEU A 27 -19.37 5.57 4.53
C LEU A 27 -19.86 5.96 3.13
N ASP A 28 -20.38 5.00 2.39
CA ASP A 28 -21.07 5.26 1.13
C ASP A 28 -22.53 5.71 1.35
N SER A 29 -23.30 5.90 0.26
CA SER A 29 -24.70 6.31 0.32
C SER A 29 -25.64 5.28 0.94
N GLU A 30 -25.20 4.03 1.06
CA GLU A 30 -25.95 2.93 1.67
C GLU A 30 -25.48 2.65 3.11
N GLY A 31 -24.59 3.50 3.66
CA GLY A 31 -24.01 3.33 4.99
C GLY A 31 -22.96 2.25 5.10
N ARG A 32 -22.48 1.70 3.98
CA ARG A 32 -21.41 0.69 4.01
C ARG A 32 -20.06 1.36 4.25
N LEU A 33 -19.23 0.72 5.07
CA LEU A 33 -17.86 1.15 5.28
C LEU A 33 -17.02 0.73 4.08
N VAL A 34 -16.47 1.71 3.35
CA VAL A 34 -15.71 1.48 2.12
C VAL A 34 -14.35 2.19 2.18
N ASN A 35 -13.38 1.68 1.41
CA ASN A 35 -12.11 2.35 1.21
C ASN A 35 -12.24 3.54 0.24
N HIS A 36 -11.13 4.19 -0.11
CA HIS A 36 -11.13 5.33 -1.04
C HIS A 36 -11.56 4.96 -2.47
N ASP A 37 -11.40 3.70 -2.89
CA ASP A 37 -11.85 3.17 -4.19
C ASP A 37 -13.33 2.75 -4.19
N GLY A 38 -14.02 2.83 -3.03
CA GLY A 38 -15.41 2.40 -2.88
C GLY A 38 -15.57 0.90 -2.64
N LEU A 39 -14.49 0.18 -2.34
CA LEU A 39 -14.55 -1.25 -2.02
C LEU A 39 -14.93 -1.47 -0.56
N PRO A 40 -15.83 -2.42 -0.25
CA PRO A 40 -16.28 -2.68 1.10
C PRO A 40 -15.17 -3.18 2.03
N VAL A 41 -15.16 -2.64 3.24
CA VAL A 41 -14.30 -3.13 4.33
C VAL A 41 -15.04 -4.26 5.05
N LEU A 42 -14.34 -5.36 5.29
CA LEU A 42 -14.93 -6.52 5.95
C LEU A 42 -14.75 -6.47 7.48
N GLY A 43 -15.84 -6.74 8.16
CA GLY A 43 -15.86 -7.11 9.56
C GLY A 43 -15.80 -8.63 9.76
N ARG A 44 -15.81 -9.08 11.01
CA ARG A 44 -15.84 -10.50 11.36
C ARG A 44 -17.10 -11.23 10.86
N ALA A 45 -18.23 -10.52 10.77
CA ALA A 45 -19.51 -11.05 10.31
C ALA A 45 -19.75 -10.79 8.81
N GLY A 46 -18.83 -10.18 8.08
CA GLY A 46 -18.97 -9.80 6.67
C GLY A 46 -18.94 -8.29 6.47
N GLY A 47 -19.62 -7.76 5.45
CA GLY A 47 -19.68 -6.33 5.16
C GLY A 47 -20.23 -5.51 6.33
N ILE A 48 -19.68 -4.32 6.54
CA ILE A 48 -20.04 -3.42 7.64
C ILE A 48 -20.99 -2.35 7.11
N VAL A 49 -22.19 -2.28 7.69
CA VAL A 49 -23.18 -1.23 7.43
C VAL A 49 -23.44 -0.46 8.71
N LEU A 50 -23.39 0.87 8.66
CA LEU A 50 -23.51 1.74 9.82
C LEU A 50 -24.52 2.86 9.57
N GLU A 51 -25.41 3.09 10.50
CA GLU A 51 -26.37 4.20 10.48
C GLU A 51 -25.88 5.34 11.38
N GLY A 52 -24.89 6.11 10.90
CA GLY A 52 -24.34 7.27 11.61
C GLY A 52 -22.83 7.23 11.78
N THR A 53 -22.30 8.15 12.60
CA THR A 53 -20.85 8.26 12.84
C THR A 53 -20.39 7.21 13.84
N PRO A 54 -19.51 6.26 13.47
CA PRO A 54 -19.06 5.23 14.38
C PRO A 54 -17.98 5.75 15.33
N GLN A 55 -18.01 5.26 16.56
CA GLN A 55 -16.89 5.26 17.48
C GLN A 55 -16.18 3.91 17.38
N ILE A 56 -14.86 3.94 17.24
CA ILE A 56 -14.06 2.74 17.05
C ILE A 56 -13.18 2.54 18.29
N SER A 57 -13.37 1.41 18.93
CA SER A 57 -12.56 0.98 20.06
C SER A 57 -11.22 0.40 19.60
N ALA A 58 -10.24 0.32 20.51
CA ALA A 58 -8.90 -0.19 20.18
C ALA A 58 -8.89 -1.66 19.71
N ASP A 59 -9.90 -2.43 20.07
CA ASP A 59 -10.12 -3.81 19.64
C ASP A 59 -10.81 -3.94 18.25
N GLY A 60 -11.03 -2.81 17.56
CA GLY A 60 -11.71 -2.78 16.26
C GLY A 60 -13.24 -2.85 16.35
N THR A 61 -13.84 -2.78 17.54
CA THR A 61 -15.30 -2.74 17.71
C THR A 61 -15.85 -1.39 17.29
N LEU A 62 -16.85 -1.41 16.39
CA LEU A 62 -17.56 -0.23 15.92
C LEU A 62 -18.86 -0.07 16.71
N ARG A 63 -19.06 1.10 17.29
CA ARG A 63 -20.26 1.47 18.04
C ARG A 63 -20.92 2.68 17.41
N VAL A 64 -22.23 2.63 17.29
CA VAL A 64 -23.07 3.77 16.85
C VAL A 64 -24.09 4.02 17.95
N ALA A 65 -24.20 5.25 18.42
CA ALA A 65 -25.09 5.63 19.55
C ALA A 65 -24.91 4.79 20.84
N GLY A 66 -23.68 4.26 21.07
CA GLY A 66 -23.36 3.42 22.22
C GLY A 66 -23.59 1.92 22.03
N GLU A 67 -24.29 1.51 20.97
CA GLU A 67 -24.51 0.10 20.64
C GLU A 67 -23.39 -0.45 19.74
N THR A 68 -22.97 -1.69 19.99
CA THR A 68 -22.01 -2.40 19.16
C THR A 68 -22.71 -2.87 17.89
N VAL A 69 -22.26 -2.38 16.73
CA VAL A 69 -22.85 -2.72 15.41
C VAL A 69 -22.01 -3.75 14.70
N ALA A 70 -20.70 -3.63 14.73
CA ALA A 70 -19.80 -4.52 14.01
C ALA A 70 -18.42 -4.56 14.67
N GLN A 71 -17.58 -5.49 14.25
CA GLN A 71 -16.17 -5.53 14.61
C GLN A 71 -15.34 -5.67 13.34
N LEU A 72 -14.31 -4.83 13.19
CA LEU A 72 -13.37 -4.89 12.07
C LEU A 72 -12.64 -6.23 12.06
N ARG A 73 -12.45 -6.78 10.88
CA ARG A 73 -11.61 -7.94 10.69
C ARG A 73 -10.20 -7.47 10.35
N VAL A 74 -9.26 -7.74 11.25
CA VAL A 74 -7.85 -7.48 11.05
C VAL A 74 -7.14 -8.81 10.85
N ALA A 75 -6.49 -8.97 9.71
CA ALA A 75 -5.74 -10.18 9.36
C ALA A 75 -4.27 -9.98 9.68
N GLN A 76 -3.65 -10.93 10.39
CA GLN A 76 -2.21 -10.98 10.55
C GLN A 76 -1.61 -11.87 9.48
N VAL A 77 -0.55 -11.40 8.85
CA VAL A 77 0.17 -12.16 7.84
C VAL A 77 1.50 -12.57 8.44
N ALA A 78 1.86 -13.85 8.29
CA ALA A 78 3.15 -14.34 8.76
C ALA A 78 4.30 -13.55 8.11
N PRO A 79 5.40 -13.25 8.84
CA PRO A 79 6.52 -12.46 8.33
C PRO A 79 7.13 -13.00 7.02
N ASP A 80 7.08 -14.30 6.83
CA ASP A 80 7.62 -14.99 5.66
C ASP A 80 6.62 -15.12 4.50
N SER A 81 5.39 -14.60 4.66
CA SER A 81 4.37 -14.68 3.61
C SER A 81 4.69 -13.72 2.48
N GLN A 82 4.72 -14.23 1.27
CA GLN A 82 4.86 -13.42 0.08
C GLN A 82 3.53 -12.71 -0.22
N LEU A 83 3.44 -11.43 0.12
CA LEU A 83 2.33 -10.58 -0.27
C LEU A 83 2.50 -10.16 -1.73
N VAL A 84 1.48 -10.41 -2.54
CA VAL A 84 1.42 -9.95 -3.93
C VAL A 84 0.69 -8.61 -3.96
N SER A 85 1.34 -7.55 -4.41
CA SER A 85 0.69 -6.25 -4.59
C SER A 85 -0.29 -6.31 -5.76
N LEU A 86 -1.51 -5.86 -5.51
CA LEU A 86 -2.57 -5.71 -6.52
C LEU A 86 -2.69 -4.27 -7.05
N GLY A 87 -1.86 -3.35 -6.52
CA GLY A 87 -2.00 -1.91 -6.73
C GLY A 87 -2.94 -1.26 -5.71
N ASN A 88 -2.99 0.09 -5.68
CA ASN A 88 -3.86 0.89 -4.80
C ASN A 88 -3.78 0.50 -3.30
N ASP A 89 -2.58 0.19 -2.81
CA ASP A 89 -2.34 -0.26 -1.43
C ASP A 89 -3.10 -1.55 -1.04
N LEU A 90 -3.49 -2.36 -2.05
CA LEU A 90 -4.09 -3.67 -1.87
C LEU A 90 -3.07 -4.78 -2.08
N TYR A 91 -3.13 -5.78 -1.22
CA TYR A 91 -2.24 -6.93 -1.24
C TYR A 91 -3.05 -8.22 -1.17
N ARG A 92 -2.56 -9.26 -1.83
CA ARG A 92 -3.09 -10.62 -1.72
C ARG A 92 -2.11 -11.49 -0.96
N ALA A 93 -2.61 -12.22 0.03
CA ALA A 93 -1.86 -13.28 0.70
C ALA A 93 -2.28 -14.65 0.13
N PRO A 94 -1.36 -15.62 0.04
CA PRO A 94 -1.69 -17.00 -0.37
C PRO A 94 -2.68 -17.69 0.56
N GLN A 95 -2.61 -17.37 1.84
CA GLN A 95 -3.56 -17.78 2.86
C GLN A 95 -3.91 -16.55 3.70
N LEU A 96 -5.21 -16.30 3.88
CA LEU A 96 -5.69 -15.31 4.82
C LEU A 96 -5.77 -16.01 6.19
N PRO A 97 -4.88 -15.69 7.13
CA PRO A 97 -5.01 -16.21 8.47
C PRO A 97 -6.28 -15.65 9.10
N GLU A 98 -7.04 -16.48 9.77
CA GLU A 98 -8.12 -16.04 10.63
C GLU A 98 -7.51 -15.17 11.73
N GLY A 99 -8.01 -13.93 11.85
CA GLY A 99 -7.38 -12.88 12.62
C GLY A 99 -7.22 -13.23 14.09
N ASP A 100 -6.05 -12.94 14.60
CA ASP A 100 -5.80 -12.85 16.03
C ASP A 100 -5.73 -11.37 16.42
N ASP A 101 -6.29 -11.01 17.58
CA ASP A 101 -6.59 -9.65 18.05
C ASP A 101 -5.36 -8.80 18.45
N ALA A 102 -4.18 -9.06 17.89
CA ALA A 102 -2.95 -8.42 18.32
C ALA A 102 -2.76 -6.99 17.79
N ALA A 103 -3.47 -6.57 16.74
CA ALA A 103 -3.37 -5.22 16.22
C ALA A 103 -4.42 -4.31 16.87
N ARG A 104 -4.00 -3.13 17.32
CA ARG A 104 -4.89 -2.11 17.86
C ARG A 104 -5.30 -1.12 16.80
N VAL A 105 -6.60 -0.80 16.75
CA VAL A 105 -7.14 0.22 15.86
C VAL A 105 -7.13 1.57 16.54
N ARG A 106 -6.61 2.60 15.87
CA ARG A 106 -6.67 3.99 16.32
C ARG A 106 -7.55 4.81 15.38
N GLN A 107 -8.66 5.32 15.92
CA GLN A 107 -9.52 6.27 15.20
C GLN A 107 -8.88 7.67 15.19
N GLY A 108 -9.06 8.40 14.07
CA GLY A 108 -8.53 9.77 13.92
C GLY A 108 -7.07 9.84 13.47
N PHE A 109 -6.40 8.71 13.31
CA PHE A 109 -5.02 8.61 12.83
C PHE A 109 -4.99 7.95 11.47
N LEU A 110 -4.01 8.35 10.65
CA LEU A 110 -3.63 7.67 9.41
C LEU A 110 -2.16 7.30 9.49
N GLU A 111 -1.83 6.13 9.00
CA GLU A 111 -0.43 5.73 8.84
C GLU A 111 0.15 6.53 7.66
N THR A 112 1.22 7.27 7.92
CA THR A 112 1.93 8.02 6.87
C THR A 112 3.01 7.13 6.27
N SER A 113 3.30 7.34 4.98
CA SER A 113 4.42 6.66 4.32
C SER A 113 5.73 6.97 5.07
N ASN A 114 6.56 5.96 5.27
CA ASN A 114 7.94 6.10 5.77
C ASN A 114 8.92 6.47 4.64
N VAL A 115 8.43 6.69 3.42
CA VAL A 115 9.25 7.12 2.28
C VAL A 115 9.47 8.63 2.36
N ASP A 116 10.73 9.03 2.49
CA ASP A 116 11.13 10.43 2.39
C ASP A 116 11.25 10.81 0.91
N SER A 117 10.26 11.55 0.42
CA SER A 117 10.20 11.98 -0.98
C SER A 117 11.41 12.82 -1.40
N VAL A 118 12.04 13.55 -0.46
CA VAL A 118 13.24 14.34 -0.74
C VAL A 118 14.44 13.42 -0.98
N GLN A 119 14.60 12.40 -0.15
CA GLN A 119 15.66 11.40 -0.33
C GLN A 119 15.48 10.62 -1.63
N GLU A 120 14.24 10.24 -1.98
CA GLU A 120 13.98 9.54 -3.25
C GLU A 120 14.23 10.43 -4.46
N MET A 121 13.93 11.73 -4.38
CA MET A 121 14.32 12.69 -5.43
C MET A 121 15.85 12.79 -5.60
N VAL A 122 16.60 12.83 -4.49
CA VAL A 122 18.09 12.84 -4.55
C VAL A 122 18.61 11.58 -5.23
N ARG A 123 18.09 10.40 -4.85
CA ARG A 123 18.46 9.12 -5.49
C ARG A 123 18.13 9.10 -6.97
N LEU A 124 16.99 9.67 -7.35
CA LEU A 124 16.60 9.78 -8.75
C LEU A 124 17.60 10.66 -9.52
N ILE A 125 17.96 11.84 -8.97
CA ILE A 125 18.95 12.73 -9.59
C ILE A 125 20.31 12.06 -9.71
N GLU A 126 20.76 11.34 -8.69
CA GLU A 126 22.01 10.58 -8.74
C GLU A 126 21.97 9.52 -9.84
N THR A 127 20.87 8.76 -9.94
CA THR A 127 20.68 7.75 -10.99
C THR A 127 20.71 8.37 -12.39
N MET A 128 20.03 9.51 -12.57
CA MET A 128 20.06 10.24 -13.84
C MET A 128 21.47 10.72 -14.20
N ARG A 129 22.23 11.27 -13.25
CA ARG A 129 23.62 11.68 -13.46
C ARG A 129 24.53 10.50 -13.83
N HIS A 130 24.35 9.34 -13.20
CA HIS A 130 25.06 8.12 -13.57
C HIS A 130 24.75 7.70 -15.01
N PHE A 131 23.49 7.73 -15.38
CA PHE A 131 23.07 7.42 -16.74
C PHE A 131 23.66 8.37 -17.78
N GLU A 132 23.64 9.69 -17.51
CA GLU A 132 24.25 10.70 -18.37
C GLU A 132 25.79 10.52 -18.49
N ALA A 133 26.45 10.11 -17.39
CA ALA A 133 27.88 9.85 -17.41
C ALA A 133 28.22 8.64 -18.31
N VAL A 134 27.41 7.56 -18.20
CA VAL A 134 27.56 6.38 -19.05
C VAL A 134 27.30 6.72 -20.52
N GLN A 135 26.25 7.48 -20.82
CA GLN A 135 25.99 7.93 -22.20
C GLN A 135 27.16 8.74 -22.78
N ARG A 136 27.71 9.68 -22.01
CA ARG A 136 28.88 10.46 -22.44
C ARG A 136 30.09 9.57 -22.68
N PHE A 137 30.29 8.55 -21.85
CA PHE A 137 31.37 7.59 -22.03
C PHE A 137 31.19 6.78 -23.33
N VAL A 138 30.01 6.25 -23.58
CA VAL A 138 29.70 5.50 -24.81
C VAL A 138 29.88 6.37 -26.05
N THR A 139 29.35 7.60 -26.04
CA THR A 139 29.48 8.53 -27.16
C THR A 139 30.96 8.91 -27.40
N GLY A 140 31.73 9.11 -26.32
CA GLY A 140 33.17 9.37 -26.38
C GLY A 140 33.94 8.19 -26.99
N TYR A 141 33.59 6.98 -26.55
CA TYR A 141 34.19 5.75 -27.08
C TYR A 141 33.90 5.56 -28.60
N ASP A 142 32.65 5.73 -29.00
CA ASP A 142 32.23 5.66 -30.40
C ASP A 142 33.00 6.68 -31.30
N SER A 143 33.17 7.92 -30.77
CA SER A 143 33.93 8.97 -31.45
C SER A 143 35.41 8.61 -31.58
N MET A 144 36.01 7.98 -30.57
CA MET A 144 37.42 7.54 -30.61
C MET A 144 37.59 6.40 -31.63
N VAL A 145 36.70 5.41 -31.64
CA VAL A 145 36.71 4.31 -32.58
C VAL A 145 36.49 4.83 -34.02
N GLY A 146 35.55 5.74 -34.22
CA GLY A 146 35.32 6.37 -35.52
C GLY A 146 36.56 7.12 -36.07
N LYS A 147 37.28 7.85 -35.20
CA LYS A 147 38.54 8.52 -35.57
C LYS A 147 39.64 7.52 -35.91
N ALA A 148 39.81 6.46 -35.13
CA ALA A 148 40.81 5.43 -35.38
C ALA A 148 40.58 4.75 -36.71
N ILE A 149 39.34 4.39 -37.03
CA ILE A 149 38.97 3.78 -38.33
C ILE A 149 39.24 4.75 -39.48
N SER A 150 38.93 6.03 -39.32
CA SER A 150 39.12 7.02 -40.40
C SER A 150 40.60 7.34 -40.66
N GLU A 151 41.48 7.24 -39.65
CA GLU A 151 42.91 7.43 -39.80
C GLU A 151 43.59 6.20 -40.40
N LEU A 152 43.20 4.98 -39.98
CA LEU A 152 43.73 3.74 -40.56
C LEU A 152 43.26 3.51 -41.98
N GLY A 153 42.13 4.05 -42.41
CA GLY A 153 41.60 3.95 -43.77
C GLY A 153 42.17 4.98 -44.77
N LYS A 154 43.12 5.81 -44.36
CA LYS A 154 43.80 6.80 -45.21
C LYS A 154 45.17 6.34 -45.77
N VAL A 155 45.40 5.03 -45.78
CA VAL A 155 46.61 4.42 -46.39
C VAL A 155 46.35 4.11 -47.85
#